data_bb93519a0f87813635edc5dfb9da6d8a
#
_entry.id   bb93519a0f87813635edc5dfb9da6d8a
#
_cell.length_a   1.000
_cell.length_b   1.000
_cell.length_c   1.000
_cell.angle_alpha   90.00
_cell.angle_beta   90.00
_cell.angle_gamma   90.00
#
_symmetry.space_group_name_H-M   'P 1'
#
loop_
_entity.id
_entity.type
_entity.pdbx_description
1 polymer ?
#
loop_
_entity_poly.entity_id
_entity_poly.type
_entity_poly.pdbx_seq_one_letter_code
_entity_poly.pdbx_strand_id
1 'polypeptide(L)'
;MKNPWFIKIHFPQSKAFDIVKVSRPYFIVPWHFHPEIEIMLLTSGSGTRFVGDSIEAFQANELVMVGANLAHVWKSGEGHFGQKNTQLAGAMYIVVKETELDHILLYEEMRPVRELFLRAQRGIQFGYEITKRVGEMILEAYQQSGPDQLVSFLNVLKELAETSDYRYLCSAHYRQKVDHHDMAKLDSVLDYLIMNYKNEVRLEEVADIANMSLTAFCRYFKERAHKTVIQFLNEIRIEQAQKMLLETQYNVDKISLECGFKNITNFYQQFQKIVGTTPLNFRKQNLVRLY
;
A
#
# COMPACT_ATOMS: atom_id res chain seq x y z
N MET A 1 5.70 -17.16 -11.75
CA MET A 1 4.67 -16.60 -10.87
C MET A 1 3.51 -16.08 -11.71
N LYS A 2 2.27 -16.05 -11.17
CA LYS A 2 1.15 -15.33 -11.81
C LYS A 2 1.51 -13.86 -11.92
N ASN A 3 0.89 -13.13 -12.88
CA ASN A 3 1.09 -11.68 -13.01
C ASN A 3 0.84 -10.98 -11.67
N PRO A 4 1.66 -9.98 -11.30
CA PRO A 4 1.45 -9.22 -10.06
C PRO A 4 0.16 -8.41 -10.15
N TRP A 5 -0.48 -8.20 -9.00
CA TRP A 5 -1.68 -7.38 -8.91
C TRP A 5 -1.30 -5.91 -8.89
N PHE A 6 -2.05 -5.08 -9.58
CA PHE A 6 -1.97 -3.65 -9.33
C PHE A 6 -2.74 -3.33 -8.03
N ILE A 7 -2.08 -2.68 -7.08
CA ILE A 7 -2.71 -2.17 -5.86
C ILE A 7 -2.61 -0.66 -5.89
N LYS A 8 -3.73 0.03 -5.71
CA LYS A 8 -3.72 1.47 -5.50
C LYS A 8 -3.62 1.76 -4.01
N ILE A 9 -2.57 2.49 -3.63
CA ILE A 9 -2.41 2.96 -2.27
C ILE A 9 -3.26 4.22 -2.08
N HIS A 10 -4.08 4.23 -1.04
CA HIS A 10 -4.90 5.39 -0.70
C HIS A 10 -4.03 6.46 -0.03
N PHE A 11 -3.79 7.52 -0.78
CA PHE A 11 -3.15 8.73 -0.27
C PHE A 11 -4.21 9.82 -0.02
N PRO A 12 -4.14 10.55 1.12
CA PRO A 12 -4.79 11.86 1.21
C PRO A 12 -4.26 12.76 0.08
N GLN A 13 -5.13 13.43 -0.67
CA GLN A 13 -4.77 14.21 -1.88
C GLN A 13 -3.67 15.27 -1.65
N SER A 14 -3.43 15.68 -0.41
CA SER A 14 -2.46 16.72 -0.03
C SER A 14 -1.13 16.18 0.52
N LYS A 15 -0.89 14.86 0.48
CA LYS A 15 0.33 14.26 1.04
C LYS A 15 1.26 13.76 -0.06
N ALA A 16 2.54 14.12 0.03
CA ALA A 16 3.61 13.57 -0.81
C ALA A 16 4.12 12.21 -0.30
N PHE A 17 3.92 11.90 0.97
CA PHE A 17 4.28 10.64 1.59
C PHE A 17 3.32 10.31 2.74
N ASP A 18 3.29 9.04 3.13
CA ASP A 18 2.62 8.58 4.35
C ASP A 18 3.48 7.56 5.08
N ILE A 19 3.41 7.57 6.42
CA ILE A 19 4.14 6.63 7.27
C ILE A 19 3.11 5.76 7.96
N VAL A 20 3.19 4.46 7.70
CA VAL A 20 2.22 3.47 8.18
C VAL A 20 2.91 2.45 9.07
N LYS A 21 2.31 2.16 10.22
CA LYS A 21 2.74 1.08 11.11
C LYS A 21 1.72 -0.04 11.06
N VAL A 22 2.17 -1.26 10.78
CA VAL A 22 1.33 -2.46 10.78
C VAL A 22 1.84 -3.48 11.78
N SER A 23 0.90 -4.16 12.42
CA SER A 23 1.16 -5.31 13.27
C SER A 23 0.00 -6.29 13.09
N ARG A 24 0.25 -7.45 12.52
CA ARG A 24 -0.75 -8.44 12.12
C ARG A 24 -0.24 -9.85 12.41
N PRO A 25 -1.11 -10.86 12.52
CA PRO A 25 -0.65 -12.25 12.70
C PRO A 25 0.32 -12.72 11.61
N TYR A 26 0.12 -12.22 10.37
CA TYR A 26 0.96 -12.50 9.21
C TYR A 26 0.76 -11.42 8.14
N PHE A 27 1.72 -11.31 7.21
CA PHE A 27 1.56 -10.44 6.03
C PHE A 27 0.60 -11.09 5.03
N ILE A 28 -0.45 -10.33 4.63
CA ILE A 28 -1.59 -10.81 3.83
C ILE A 28 -1.65 -10.25 2.43
N VAL A 29 -0.80 -9.28 2.11
CA VAL A 29 -0.82 -8.61 0.79
C VAL A 29 -0.37 -9.59 -0.28
N PRO A 30 -1.07 -9.71 -1.42
CA PRO A 30 -0.66 -10.59 -2.51
C PRO A 30 0.61 -10.08 -3.21
N TRP A 31 1.16 -10.86 -4.14
CA TRP A 31 2.17 -10.40 -5.09
C TRP A 31 1.63 -9.23 -5.92
N HIS A 32 2.21 -8.02 -5.76
CA HIS A 32 1.62 -6.79 -6.26
C HIS A 32 2.69 -5.77 -6.68
N PHE A 33 2.21 -4.69 -7.32
CA PHE A 33 2.97 -3.49 -7.61
C PHE A 33 2.07 -2.27 -7.54
N HIS A 34 2.67 -1.09 -7.36
CA HIS A 34 2.01 0.22 -7.32
C HIS A 34 2.97 1.33 -7.79
N PRO A 35 2.48 2.51 -8.19
CA PRO A 35 3.32 3.60 -8.72
C PRO A 35 4.15 4.32 -7.65
N GLU A 36 3.86 4.13 -6.39
CA GLU A 36 4.60 4.75 -5.30
C GLU A 36 5.91 4.00 -5.02
N ILE A 37 6.88 4.73 -4.47
CA ILE A 37 8.09 4.13 -3.87
C ILE A 37 7.74 3.70 -2.45
N GLU A 38 8.22 2.53 -2.03
CA GLU A 38 8.02 2.02 -0.68
C GLU A 38 9.36 1.80 0.04
N ILE A 39 9.48 2.34 1.25
CA ILE A 39 10.59 2.11 2.16
C ILE A 39 10.05 1.31 3.34
N MET A 40 10.36 0.03 3.41
CA MET A 40 9.83 -0.89 4.41
C MET A 40 10.88 -1.29 5.44
N LEU A 41 10.60 -0.97 6.71
CA LEU A 41 11.32 -1.46 7.88
C LEU A 41 10.53 -2.62 8.49
N LEU A 42 11.08 -3.81 8.47
CA LEU A 42 10.52 -4.98 9.13
C LEU A 42 10.84 -4.95 10.62
N THR A 43 9.83 -4.80 11.47
CA THR A 43 10.01 -4.66 12.93
C THR A 43 9.86 -5.99 13.67
N SER A 44 9.13 -6.95 13.09
CA SER A 44 8.99 -8.30 13.65
C SER A 44 8.54 -9.30 12.59
N GLY A 45 8.79 -10.58 12.84
CA GLY A 45 8.43 -11.66 11.95
C GLY A 45 9.55 -12.08 11.00
N SER A 46 9.30 -13.15 10.27
CA SER A 46 10.21 -13.71 9.27
C SER A 46 9.42 -14.44 8.17
N GLY A 47 10.07 -14.72 7.07
CA GLY A 47 9.42 -15.41 5.96
C GLY A 47 10.21 -15.33 4.66
N THR A 48 9.50 -15.27 3.55
CA THR A 48 10.09 -15.14 2.20
C THR A 48 9.63 -13.83 1.55
N ARG A 49 10.59 -13.04 1.13
CA ARG A 49 10.39 -11.84 0.34
C ARG A 49 10.58 -12.16 -1.15
N PHE A 50 9.69 -11.62 -1.97
CA PHE A 50 9.79 -11.61 -3.41
C PHE A 50 9.86 -10.15 -3.86
N VAL A 51 10.87 -9.78 -4.62
CA VAL A 51 11.03 -8.43 -5.22
C VAL A 51 11.56 -8.63 -6.64
N GLY A 52 10.76 -8.29 -7.64
CA GLY A 52 11.12 -8.55 -9.04
C GLY A 52 11.43 -10.02 -9.29
N ASP A 53 12.67 -10.32 -9.69
CA ASP A 53 13.18 -11.68 -9.90
C ASP A 53 13.93 -12.26 -8.68
N SER A 54 14.00 -11.52 -7.57
CA SER A 54 14.63 -11.97 -6.33
C SER A 54 13.64 -12.74 -5.44
N ILE A 55 14.12 -13.85 -4.88
CA ILE A 55 13.37 -14.64 -3.88
C ILE A 55 14.34 -14.94 -2.75
N GLU A 56 14.12 -14.33 -1.59
CA GLU A 56 15.02 -14.44 -0.44
C GLU A 56 14.24 -14.53 0.88
N ALA A 57 14.83 -15.17 1.87
CA ALA A 57 14.33 -15.09 3.24
C ALA A 57 14.46 -13.66 3.77
N PHE A 58 13.52 -13.24 4.60
CA PHE A 58 13.61 -12.02 5.39
C PHE A 58 13.42 -12.29 6.88
N GLN A 59 13.92 -11.38 7.68
CA GLN A 59 13.73 -11.38 9.13
C GLN A 59 13.50 -9.96 9.68
N ALA A 60 13.19 -9.86 10.97
CA ALA A 60 13.07 -8.56 11.63
C ALA A 60 14.38 -7.76 11.54
N ASN A 61 14.27 -6.44 11.62
CA ASN A 61 15.37 -5.47 11.49
C ASN A 61 16.02 -5.45 10.10
N GLU A 62 15.22 -5.67 9.06
CA GLU A 62 15.61 -5.40 7.68
C GLU A 62 14.94 -4.13 7.16
N LEU A 63 15.70 -3.32 6.44
CA LEU A 63 15.21 -2.14 5.71
C LEU A 63 15.36 -2.39 4.22
N VAL A 64 14.25 -2.28 3.51
CA VAL A 64 14.18 -2.50 2.07
C VAL A 64 13.47 -1.32 1.41
N MET A 65 14.01 -0.86 0.29
CA MET A 65 13.37 0.14 -0.56
C MET A 65 13.00 -0.47 -1.90
N VAL A 66 11.76 -0.30 -2.30
CA VAL A 66 11.17 -0.79 -3.56
C VAL A 66 10.79 0.42 -4.40
N GLY A 67 11.29 0.49 -5.61
CA GLY A 67 11.00 1.58 -6.54
C GLY A 67 9.59 1.50 -7.13
N ALA A 68 9.15 2.60 -7.70
CA ALA A 68 7.86 2.70 -8.37
C ALA A 68 7.64 1.55 -9.36
N ASN A 69 6.45 0.95 -9.29
CA ASN A 69 6.02 -0.16 -10.14
C ASN A 69 6.84 -1.46 -10.05
N LEU A 70 7.79 -1.59 -9.16
CA LEU A 70 8.51 -2.84 -8.95
C LEU A 70 7.64 -3.83 -8.18
N ALA A 71 7.35 -4.99 -8.79
CA ALA A 71 6.51 -6.00 -8.15
C ALA A 71 7.18 -6.59 -6.91
N HIS A 72 6.40 -6.72 -5.82
CA HIS A 72 6.91 -7.19 -4.54
C HIS A 72 5.85 -7.85 -3.65
N VAL A 73 6.31 -8.64 -2.68
CA VAL A 73 5.50 -9.18 -1.58
C VAL A 73 6.38 -9.77 -0.48
N TRP A 74 5.93 -9.62 0.76
CA TRP A 74 6.44 -10.34 1.92
C TRP A 74 5.44 -11.41 2.34
N LYS A 75 5.89 -12.65 2.39
CA LYS A 75 5.08 -13.80 2.85
C LYS A 75 5.64 -14.31 4.15
N SER A 76 4.84 -14.24 5.21
CA SER A 76 5.21 -14.81 6.49
C SER A 76 5.48 -16.31 6.39
N GLY A 77 6.49 -16.79 7.10
CA GLY A 77 6.86 -18.20 7.16
C GLY A 77 5.81 -19.06 7.89
N GLU A 78 5.92 -20.38 7.78
CA GLU A 78 4.98 -21.34 8.38
C GLU A 78 4.78 -21.16 9.88
N GLY A 79 5.80 -20.68 10.61
CA GLY A 79 5.73 -20.36 12.04
C GLY A 79 4.66 -19.31 12.40
N HIS A 80 4.14 -18.54 11.44
CA HIS A 80 3.06 -17.56 11.64
C HIS A 80 1.65 -18.16 11.49
N PHE A 81 1.54 -19.42 11.02
CA PHE A 81 0.28 -20.09 10.77
C PHE A 81 0.06 -21.19 11.83
N GLY A 82 -0.70 -20.92 12.88
CA GLY A 82 -1.05 -21.93 13.88
C GLY A 82 -1.71 -21.34 15.13
N GLN A 83 -2.55 -22.11 15.82
CA GLN A 83 -3.31 -21.67 16.98
C GLN A 83 -2.44 -21.27 18.20
N LYS A 84 -1.14 -21.55 18.21
CA LYS A 84 -0.21 -21.25 19.30
C LYS A 84 0.77 -20.11 18.99
N ASN A 85 0.68 -19.47 17.80
CA ASN A 85 1.66 -18.46 17.45
C ASN A 85 1.27 -17.08 18.00
N THR A 86 2.05 -16.58 18.93
CA THR A 86 1.93 -15.25 19.54
C THR A 86 2.79 -14.19 18.83
N GLN A 87 3.61 -14.59 17.86
CA GLN A 87 4.52 -13.68 17.19
C GLN A 87 3.82 -12.97 16.02
N LEU A 88 3.63 -11.66 16.16
CA LEU A 88 3.05 -10.83 15.11
C LEU A 88 4.09 -10.49 14.03
N ALA A 89 3.66 -10.45 12.78
CA ALA A 89 4.40 -9.83 11.70
C ALA A 89 4.19 -8.32 11.76
N GLY A 90 5.27 -7.57 11.89
CA GLY A 90 5.25 -6.12 12.04
C GLY A 90 6.14 -5.42 11.04
N ALA A 91 5.68 -4.29 10.55
CA ALA A 91 6.47 -3.39 9.71
C ALA A 91 6.09 -1.94 9.96
N MET A 92 7.04 -1.04 9.71
CA MET A 92 6.77 0.37 9.43
C MET A 92 7.21 0.64 8.00
N TYR A 93 6.35 1.29 7.23
CA TYR A 93 6.73 1.63 5.87
C TYR A 93 6.34 3.07 5.54
N ILE A 94 7.21 3.70 4.75
CA ILE A 94 6.96 5.01 4.15
C ILE A 94 6.58 4.74 2.70
N VAL A 95 5.42 5.24 2.29
CA VAL A 95 5.00 5.26 0.90
C VAL A 95 5.21 6.66 0.36
N VAL A 96 5.89 6.78 -0.77
CA VAL A 96 6.29 8.05 -1.36
C VAL A 96 5.69 8.22 -2.73
N LYS A 97 4.95 9.30 -2.92
CA LYS A 97 4.38 9.68 -4.20
C LYS A 97 5.38 10.60 -4.91
N GLU A 98 6.20 10.02 -5.79
CA GLU A 98 7.29 10.71 -6.45
C GLU A 98 6.80 11.98 -7.18
N THR A 99 5.64 11.91 -7.85
CA THR A 99 5.04 13.04 -8.57
C THR A 99 4.75 14.27 -7.71
N GLU A 100 4.50 14.10 -6.41
CA GLU A 100 4.30 15.22 -5.48
C GLU A 100 5.62 15.85 -5.01
N LEU A 101 6.75 15.18 -5.28
CA LEU A 101 8.09 15.67 -4.99
C LEU A 101 8.79 16.24 -6.22
N ASP A 102 8.21 16.14 -7.42
CA ASP A 102 8.83 16.52 -8.68
C ASP A 102 9.47 17.90 -8.64
N HIS A 103 8.80 18.90 -8.07
CA HIS A 103 9.32 20.27 -8.01
C HIS A 103 10.59 20.39 -7.18
N ILE A 104 10.68 19.72 -6.03
CA ILE A 104 11.88 19.79 -5.18
C ILE A 104 12.99 18.88 -5.72
N LEU A 105 12.63 17.78 -6.37
CA LEU A 105 13.59 16.87 -7.00
C LEU A 105 14.34 17.51 -8.18
N LEU A 106 13.86 18.61 -8.76
CA LEU A 106 14.55 19.34 -9.82
C LEU A 106 15.80 20.08 -9.31
N TYR A 107 15.89 20.42 -8.02
CA TYR A 107 17.05 21.09 -7.48
C TYR A 107 18.29 20.19 -7.47
N GLU A 108 19.46 20.77 -7.71
CA GLU A 108 20.74 20.02 -7.78
C GLU A 108 21.06 19.34 -6.44
N GLU A 109 20.70 19.97 -5.33
CA GLU A 109 20.86 19.44 -3.97
C GLU A 109 20.09 18.11 -3.76
N MET A 110 19.05 17.89 -4.55
CA MET A 110 18.24 16.66 -4.50
C MET A 110 18.75 15.56 -5.45
N ARG A 111 19.84 15.80 -6.18
CA ARG A 111 20.44 14.79 -7.08
C ARG A 111 20.70 13.45 -6.39
N PRO A 112 21.26 13.38 -5.17
CA PRO A 112 21.47 12.08 -4.50
C PRO A 112 20.16 11.32 -4.26
N VAL A 113 19.05 12.02 -3.97
CA VAL A 113 17.73 11.42 -3.79
C VAL A 113 17.15 10.93 -5.11
N ARG A 114 17.30 11.67 -6.21
CA ARG A 114 16.93 11.18 -7.56
C ARG A 114 17.68 9.89 -7.91
N GLU A 115 18.98 9.85 -7.65
CA GLU A 115 19.81 8.67 -7.87
C GLU A 115 19.40 7.49 -6.98
N LEU A 116 18.97 7.75 -5.73
CA LEU A 116 18.40 6.75 -4.84
C LEU A 116 17.11 6.16 -5.45
N PHE A 117 16.20 6.98 -5.95
CA PHE A 117 14.96 6.52 -6.57
C PHE A 117 15.21 5.69 -7.84
N LEU A 118 16.19 6.08 -8.65
CA LEU A 118 16.63 5.27 -9.80
C LEU A 118 17.22 3.91 -9.37
N ARG A 119 18.04 3.89 -8.32
CA ARG A 119 18.60 2.64 -7.76
C ARG A 119 17.49 1.74 -7.22
N ALA A 120 16.46 2.32 -6.59
CA ALA A 120 15.32 1.60 -6.02
C ALA A 120 14.50 0.82 -7.07
N GLN A 121 14.59 1.17 -8.36
CA GLN A 121 13.99 0.39 -9.46
C GLN A 121 14.46 -1.07 -9.54
N ARG A 122 15.55 -1.39 -8.86
CA ARG A 122 16.05 -2.77 -8.73
C ARG A 122 15.83 -3.36 -7.34
N GLY A 123 15.06 -2.67 -6.49
CA GLY A 123 14.95 -3.00 -5.07
C GLY A 123 16.32 -2.90 -4.37
N ILE A 124 16.33 -2.31 -3.20
CA ILE A 124 17.53 -2.09 -2.40
C ILE A 124 17.29 -2.70 -1.02
N GLN A 125 18.21 -3.53 -0.57
CA GLN A 125 18.30 -3.90 0.85
C GLN A 125 19.48 -3.17 1.46
N PHE A 126 19.24 -2.47 2.56
CA PHE A 126 20.26 -1.73 3.29
C PHE A 126 20.95 -2.61 4.33
N GLY A 127 22.21 -2.30 4.65
CA GLY A 127 22.97 -2.99 5.66
C GLY A 127 22.48 -2.71 7.08
N TYR A 128 23.04 -3.42 8.05
CA TYR A 128 22.53 -3.42 9.42
C TYR A 128 22.67 -2.05 10.11
N GLU A 129 23.81 -1.38 10.00
CA GLU A 129 24.04 -0.11 10.71
C GLU A 129 23.16 1.02 10.20
N ILE A 130 23.00 1.10 8.88
CA ILE A 130 22.08 2.10 8.28
C ILE A 130 20.62 1.75 8.59
N THR A 131 20.24 0.48 8.60
CA THR A 131 18.90 0.02 8.97
C THR A 131 18.55 0.44 10.39
N LYS A 132 19.46 0.27 11.35
CA LYS A 132 19.25 0.67 12.75
C LYS A 132 19.04 2.17 12.85
N ARG A 133 19.95 2.97 12.28
CA ARG A 133 19.88 4.45 12.34
C ARG A 133 18.62 5.00 11.67
N VAL A 134 18.32 4.55 10.46
CA VAL A 134 17.13 4.99 9.73
C VAL A 134 15.85 4.46 10.36
N GLY A 135 15.88 3.30 10.97
CA GLY A 135 14.74 2.77 11.72
C GLY A 135 14.32 3.67 12.89
N GLU A 136 15.28 4.22 13.62
CA GLU A 136 15.02 5.21 14.68
C GLU A 136 14.44 6.51 14.10
N MET A 137 14.98 6.98 12.98
CA MET A 137 14.46 8.18 12.28
C MET A 137 13.03 7.98 11.75
N ILE A 138 12.69 6.81 11.21
CA ILE A 138 11.32 6.48 10.76
C ILE A 138 10.36 6.47 11.95
N LEU A 139 10.78 5.92 13.09
CA LEU A 139 9.96 5.90 14.30
C LEU A 139 9.70 7.32 14.83
N GLU A 140 10.71 8.19 14.81
CA GLU A 140 10.58 9.61 15.17
C GLU A 140 9.63 10.32 14.22
N ALA A 141 9.83 10.21 12.90
CA ALA A 141 8.97 10.80 11.88
C ALA A 141 7.50 10.35 11.98
N TYR A 142 7.27 9.09 12.38
CA TYR A 142 5.92 8.56 12.60
C TYR A 142 5.19 9.26 13.76
N GLN A 143 5.92 9.72 14.78
CA GLN A 143 5.34 10.41 15.95
C GLN A 143 5.11 11.91 15.70
N GLN A 144 5.64 12.44 14.61
CA GLN A 144 5.55 13.86 14.24
C GLN A 144 4.38 14.12 13.28
N SER A 145 4.11 15.40 13.03
CA SER A 145 3.11 15.86 12.07
C SER A 145 3.52 17.22 11.46
N GLY A 146 2.88 17.59 10.35
CA GLY A 146 3.13 18.90 9.71
C GLY A 146 4.58 19.05 9.21
N PRO A 147 5.17 20.28 9.35
CA PRO A 147 6.51 20.55 8.83
C PRO A 147 7.61 19.67 9.43
N ASP A 148 7.53 19.34 10.73
CA ASP A 148 8.53 18.51 11.41
C ASP A 148 8.58 17.10 10.83
N GLN A 149 7.40 16.52 10.52
CA GLN A 149 7.33 15.22 9.87
C GLN A 149 7.96 15.25 8.45
N LEU A 150 7.74 16.34 7.69
CA LEU A 150 8.34 16.52 6.38
C LEU A 150 9.87 16.63 6.48
N VAL A 151 10.40 17.41 7.42
CA VAL A 151 11.85 17.55 7.63
C VAL A 151 12.46 16.19 7.99
N SER A 152 11.84 15.45 8.92
CA SER A 152 12.31 14.12 9.30
C SER A 152 12.26 13.13 8.14
N PHE A 153 11.24 13.18 7.31
CA PHE A 153 11.16 12.37 6.08
C PHE A 153 12.30 12.70 5.10
N LEU A 154 12.59 13.98 4.87
CA LEU A 154 13.69 14.40 3.99
C LEU A 154 15.05 13.95 4.55
N ASN A 155 15.24 13.98 5.88
CA ASN A 155 16.42 13.44 6.53
C ASN A 155 16.57 11.92 6.33
N VAL A 156 15.47 11.16 6.39
CA VAL A 156 15.47 9.73 6.04
C VAL A 156 15.93 9.52 4.60
N LEU A 157 15.40 10.28 3.64
CA LEU A 157 15.81 10.17 2.24
C LEU A 157 17.28 10.52 2.05
N LYS A 158 17.79 11.56 2.72
CA LYS A 158 19.19 11.96 2.70
C LYS A 158 20.09 10.81 3.18
N GLU A 159 19.84 10.25 4.36
CA GLU A 159 20.62 9.16 4.92
C GLU A 159 20.67 7.92 3.98
N LEU A 160 19.54 7.59 3.38
CA LEU A 160 19.46 6.48 2.40
C LEU A 160 20.18 6.80 1.09
N ALA A 161 20.20 8.06 0.68
CA ALA A 161 20.85 8.50 -0.55
C ALA A 161 22.39 8.49 -0.44
N GLU A 162 22.91 8.88 0.71
CA GLU A 162 24.34 9.05 0.98
C GLU A 162 25.06 7.73 1.36
N THR A 163 24.32 6.71 1.80
CA THR A 163 24.93 5.45 2.20
C THR A 163 25.43 4.64 1.00
N SER A 164 26.59 3.99 1.17
CA SER A 164 27.08 2.93 0.29
C SER A 164 26.81 1.52 0.83
N ASP A 165 26.26 1.41 2.05
CA ASP A 165 25.96 0.12 2.70
C ASP A 165 24.60 -0.41 2.26
N TYR A 166 24.54 -0.91 1.02
CA TYR A 166 23.35 -1.53 0.43
C TYR A 166 23.72 -2.56 -0.63
N ARG A 167 22.74 -3.40 -0.97
CA ARG A 167 22.80 -4.28 -2.13
C ARG A 167 21.52 -4.22 -2.95
N TYR A 168 21.65 -4.48 -4.24
CA TYR A 168 20.47 -4.66 -5.10
C TYR A 168 19.82 -6.02 -4.87
N LEU A 169 18.51 -6.06 -4.96
CA LEU A 169 17.72 -7.29 -4.88
C LEU A 169 17.56 -7.92 -6.26
N CYS A 170 17.10 -7.16 -7.24
CA CYS A 170 16.92 -7.67 -8.59
C CYS A 170 18.23 -7.76 -9.36
N SER A 171 18.30 -8.73 -10.28
CA SER A 171 19.39 -8.85 -11.22
C SER A 171 19.58 -7.57 -12.05
N ALA A 172 20.79 -7.35 -12.59
CA ALA A 172 21.08 -6.18 -13.44
C ALA A 172 20.24 -6.16 -14.74
N HIS A 173 19.76 -7.30 -15.18
CA HIS A 173 18.97 -7.46 -16.40
C HIS A 173 17.46 -7.48 -16.15
N TYR A 174 17.03 -7.47 -14.89
CA TYR A 174 15.60 -7.44 -14.59
C TYR A 174 14.98 -6.16 -15.14
N ARG A 175 13.93 -6.34 -15.90
CA ARG A 175 13.08 -5.27 -16.41
C ARG A 175 11.64 -5.71 -16.23
N GLN A 176 10.92 -5.05 -15.36
CA GLN A 176 9.48 -5.24 -15.31
C GLN A 176 8.89 -4.62 -16.59
N LYS A 177 8.20 -5.42 -17.37
CA LYS A 177 7.43 -4.92 -18.53
C LYS A 177 6.19 -4.22 -17.99
N VAL A 178 6.32 -2.94 -17.71
CA VAL A 178 5.21 -2.07 -17.34
C VAL A 178 4.81 -1.30 -18.58
N ASP A 179 3.58 -1.50 -19.04
CA ASP A 179 2.99 -0.63 -20.04
C ASP A 179 2.47 0.63 -19.33
N HIS A 180 3.24 1.70 -19.39
CA HIS A 180 2.90 2.97 -18.75
C HIS A 180 1.56 3.54 -19.20
N HIS A 181 1.19 3.35 -20.46
CA HIS A 181 -0.10 3.79 -20.99
C HIS A 181 -1.25 2.96 -20.39
N ASP A 182 -1.06 1.65 -20.28
CA ASP A 182 -2.01 0.74 -19.66
C ASP A 182 -2.17 1.03 -18.15
N MET A 183 -1.07 1.38 -17.48
CA MET A 183 -1.12 1.78 -16.07
C MET A 183 -1.83 3.11 -15.85
N ALA A 184 -1.52 4.15 -16.62
CA ALA A 184 -2.18 5.44 -16.49
C ALA A 184 -3.70 5.31 -16.72
N LYS A 185 -4.10 4.44 -17.63
CA LYS A 185 -5.51 4.11 -17.87
C LYS A 185 -6.15 3.44 -16.66
N LEU A 186 -5.51 2.42 -16.09
CA LEU A 186 -6.01 1.73 -14.90
C LEU A 186 -6.07 2.68 -13.70
N ASP A 187 -5.05 3.51 -13.52
CA ASP A 187 -4.96 4.49 -12.45
C ASP A 187 -6.12 5.49 -12.52
N SER A 188 -6.41 6.05 -13.70
CA SER A 188 -7.57 6.94 -13.91
C SER A 188 -8.90 6.29 -13.56
N VAL A 189 -9.07 5.01 -13.91
CA VAL A 189 -10.25 4.22 -13.55
C VAL A 189 -10.36 4.06 -12.03
N LEU A 190 -9.26 3.72 -11.38
CA LEU A 190 -9.24 3.53 -9.92
C LEU A 190 -9.48 4.84 -9.17
N ASP A 191 -8.90 5.96 -9.65
CA ASP A 191 -9.17 7.29 -9.09
C ASP A 191 -10.65 7.65 -9.17
N TYR A 192 -11.28 7.41 -10.32
CA TYR A 192 -12.70 7.64 -10.47
C TYR A 192 -13.52 6.83 -9.47
N LEU A 193 -13.21 5.53 -9.30
CA LEU A 193 -13.91 4.66 -8.34
C LEU A 193 -13.72 5.13 -6.90
N ILE A 194 -12.50 5.56 -6.54
CA ILE A 194 -12.17 6.07 -5.21
C ILE A 194 -12.87 7.40 -4.93
N MET A 195 -12.92 8.32 -5.90
CA MET A 195 -13.58 9.61 -5.71
C MET A 195 -15.11 9.49 -5.68
N ASN A 196 -15.65 8.49 -6.35
CA ASN A 196 -17.09 8.33 -6.53
C ASN A 196 -17.71 7.16 -5.76
N TYR A 197 -17.00 6.53 -4.81
CA TYR A 197 -17.50 5.33 -4.11
C TYR A 197 -18.82 5.54 -3.39
N LYS A 198 -19.13 6.77 -2.93
CA LYS A 198 -20.39 7.11 -2.26
C LYS A 198 -21.59 7.12 -3.20
N ASN A 199 -21.33 7.37 -4.47
CA ASN A 199 -22.33 7.57 -5.50
C ASN A 199 -22.69 6.26 -6.22
N GLU A 200 -23.71 6.31 -7.06
CA GLU A 200 -23.94 5.25 -8.03
C GLU A 200 -22.89 5.30 -9.13
N VAL A 201 -22.13 4.23 -9.27
CA VAL A 201 -21.10 4.07 -10.30
C VAL A 201 -21.69 3.22 -11.43
N ARG A 202 -21.80 3.78 -12.62
CA ARG A 202 -22.21 3.05 -13.83
C ARG A 202 -20.99 2.47 -14.52
N LEU A 203 -21.06 1.20 -14.88
CA LEU A 203 -19.91 0.51 -15.51
C LEU A 203 -19.57 1.09 -16.87
N GLU A 204 -20.57 1.63 -17.59
CA GLU A 204 -20.40 2.31 -18.87
C GLU A 204 -19.52 3.55 -18.72
N GLU A 205 -19.78 4.40 -17.72
CA GLU A 205 -18.98 5.59 -17.43
C GLU A 205 -17.51 5.23 -17.12
N VAL A 206 -17.32 4.15 -16.38
CA VAL A 206 -15.97 3.66 -16.03
C VAL A 206 -15.26 3.10 -17.28
N ALA A 207 -15.98 2.43 -18.16
CA ALA A 207 -15.45 1.93 -19.43
C ALA A 207 -15.03 3.08 -20.37
N ASP A 208 -15.80 4.18 -20.40
CA ASP A 208 -15.50 5.37 -21.19
C ASP A 208 -14.21 6.05 -20.70
N ILE A 209 -13.94 6.11 -19.38
CA ILE A 209 -12.67 6.60 -18.83
C ILE A 209 -11.48 5.78 -19.35
N ALA A 210 -11.66 4.47 -19.50
CA ALA A 210 -10.65 3.59 -20.07
C ALA A 210 -10.57 3.65 -21.60
N ASN A 211 -11.45 4.42 -22.29
CA ASN A 211 -11.63 4.41 -23.73
C ASN A 211 -11.87 2.98 -24.28
N MET A 212 -12.76 2.22 -23.65
CA MET A 212 -13.07 0.84 -24.00
C MET A 212 -14.59 0.60 -24.08
N SER A 213 -15.00 -0.40 -24.87
CA SER A 213 -16.36 -0.93 -24.75
C SER A 213 -16.53 -1.61 -23.39
N LEU A 214 -17.75 -1.63 -22.83
CA LEU A 214 -18.07 -2.23 -21.55
C LEU A 214 -17.53 -3.67 -21.40
N THR A 215 -17.73 -4.50 -22.43
CA THR A 215 -17.28 -5.90 -22.41
C THR A 215 -15.75 -6.01 -22.36
N ALA A 216 -15.05 -5.20 -23.19
CA ALA A 216 -13.59 -5.17 -23.21
C ALA A 216 -13.04 -4.66 -21.87
N PHE A 217 -13.65 -3.62 -21.33
CA PHE A 217 -13.29 -3.04 -20.04
C PHE A 217 -13.45 -4.02 -18.89
N CYS A 218 -14.58 -4.72 -18.77
CA CYS A 218 -14.81 -5.69 -17.69
C CYS A 218 -13.75 -6.81 -17.71
N ARG A 219 -13.37 -7.30 -18.90
CA ARG A 219 -12.30 -8.28 -19.05
C ARG A 219 -10.95 -7.69 -18.67
N TYR A 220 -10.61 -6.53 -19.20
CA TYR A 220 -9.38 -5.78 -18.92
C TYR A 220 -9.20 -5.55 -17.42
N PHE A 221 -10.21 -4.99 -16.75
CA PHE A 221 -10.15 -4.71 -15.32
C PHE A 221 -9.96 -6.00 -14.50
N LYS A 222 -10.70 -7.06 -14.84
CA LYS A 222 -10.59 -8.34 -14.15
C LYS A 222 -9.22 -9.00 -14.34
N GLU A 223 -8.59 -8.85 -15.50
CA GLU A 223 -7.23 -9.35 -15.76
C GLU A 223 -6.17 -8.59 -14.96
N ARG A 224 -6.35 -7.27 -14.73
CA ARG A 224 -5.40 -6.41 -14.02
C ARG A 224 -5.62 -6.41 -12.51
N ALA A 225 -6.85 -6.23 -12.07
CA ALA A 225 -7.21 -6.15 -10.66
C ALA A 225 -7.56 -7.50 -10.02
N HIS A 226 -7.65 -8.59 -10.79
CA HIS A 226 -8.06 -9.95 -10.38
C HIS A 226 -9.41 -10.01 -9.67
N LYS A 227 -10.24 -9.00 -9.85
CA LYS A 227 -11.60 -8.85 -9.32
C LYS A 227 -12.45 -8.02 -10.26
N THR A 228 -13.77 -8.09 -10.10
CA THR A 228 -14.66 -7.21 -10.86
C THR A 228 -14.64 -5.78 -10.30
N VAL A 229 -15.05 -4.80 -11.11
CA VAL A 229 -15.20 -3.40 -10.68
C VAL A 229 -16.10 -3.28 -9.45
N ILE A 230 -17.22 -4.02 -9.42
CA ILE A 230 -18.16 -4.01 -8.29
C ILE A 230 -17.54 -4.59 -7.02
N GLN A 231 -16.73 -5.66 -7.14
CA GLN A 231 -16.00 -6.20 -6.00
C GLN A 231 -15.00 -5.18 -5.46
N PHE A 232 -14.25 -4.53 -6.33
CA PHE A 232 -13.30 -3.49 -5.96
C PHE A 232 -13.99 -2.28 -5.31
N LEU A 233 -15.10 -1.80 -5.88
CA LEU A 233 -15.89 -0.71 -5.31
C LEU A 233 -16.44 -1.07 -3.91
N ASN A 234 -16.89 -2.30 -3.72
CA ASN A 234 -17.36 -2.75 -2.40
C ASN A 234 -16.21 -2.81 -1.38
N GLU A 235 -15.00 -3.18 -1.78
CA GLU A 235 -13.82 -3.15 -0.90
C GLU A 235 -13.52 -1.72 -0.43
N ILE A 236 -13.52 -0.74 -1.34
CA ILE A 236 -13.35 0.68 -0.98
C ILE A 236 -14.42 1.11 0.02
N ARG A 237 -15.68 0.82 -0.25
CA ARG A 237 -16.81 1.18 0.61
C ARG A 237 -16.68 0.57 2.01
N ILE A 238 -16.28 -0.68 2.10
CA ILE A 238 -16.10 -1.37 3.38
C ILE A 238 -14.89 -0.83 4.14
N GLU A 239 -13.80 -0.50 3.47
CA GLU A 239 -12.64 0.14 4.09
C GLU A 239 -13.02 1.49 4.72
N GLN A 240 -13.77 2.32 3.99
CA GLN A 240 -14.29 3.59 4.54
C GLN A 240 -15.26 3.35 5.70
N ALA A 241 -16.08 2.32 5.63
CA ALA A 241 -16.97 1.96 6.73
C ALA A 241 -16.20 1.52 7.99
N GLN A 242 -15.10 0.76 7.85
CA GLN A 242 -14.24 0.41 8.97
C GLN A 242 -13.67 1.66 9.64
N LYS A 243 -13.19 2.63 8.86
CA LYS A 243 -12.69 3.91 9.36
C LYS A 243 -13.78 4.67 10.12
N MET A 244 -14.95 4.84 9.53
CA MET A 244 -16.08 5.53 10.18
C MET A 244 -16.58 4.82 11.45
N LEU A 245 -16.52 3.47 11.49
CA LEU A 245 -16.86 2.70 12.69
C LEU A 245 -15.95 3.01 13.86
N LEU A 246 -14.69 3.36 13.63
CA LEU A 246 -13.69 3.67 14.65
C LEU A 246 -13.66 5.16 15.01
N GLU A 247 -13.85 6.04 14.03
CA GLU A 247 -13.66 7.48 14.19
C GLU A 247 -14.97 8.22 14.56
N THR A 248 -16.14 7.60 14.40
CA THR A 248 -17.43 8.27 14.62
C THR A 248 -18.36 7.47 15.52
N GLN A 249 -19.33 8.18 16.12
CA GLN A 249 -20.43 7.58 16.89
C GLN A 249 -21.67 7.28 16.03
N TYR A 250 -21.56 7.35 14.70
CA TYR A 250 -22.69 7.07 13.81
C TYR A 250 -23.16 5.62 13.97
N ASN A 251 -24.48 5.43 13.88
CA ASN A 251 -25.05 4.09 13.81
C ASN A 251 -24.66 3.40 12.49
N VAL A 252 -24.79 2.07 12.46
CA VAL A 252 -24.37 1.26 11.32
C VAL A 252 -25.16 1.59 10.06
N ASP A 253 -26.44 1.93 10.19
CA ASP A 253 -27.30 2.29 9.06
C ASP A 253 -26.81 3.57 8.38
N LYS A 254 -26.48 4.60 9.18
CA LYS A 254 -25.92 5.84 8.66
C LYS A 254 -24.57 5.61 8.00
N ILE A 255 -23.66 4.82 8.61
CA ILE A 255 -22.37 4.48 8.01
C ILE A 255 -22.54 3.76 6.67
N SER A 256 -23.49 2.80 6.60
CA SER A 256 -23.81 2.10 5.36
C SER A 256 -24.18 3.07 4.23
N LEU A 257 -25.07 4.04 4.51
CA LEU A 257 -25.48 5.05 3.53
C LEU A 257 -24.34 5.98 3.12
N GLU A 258 -23.58 6.49 4.09
CA GLU A 258 -22.42 7.37 3.85
C GLU A 258 -21.31 6.69 3.04
N CYS A 259 -21.24 5.36 3.10
CA CYS A 259 -20.32 4.55 2.29
C CYS A 259 -20.92 4.11 0.94
N GLY A 260 -22.10 4.61 0.55
CA GLY A 260 -22.70 4.39 -0.77
C GLY A 260 -23.43 3.05 -0.94
N PHE A 261 -23.81 2.38 0.15
CA PHE A 261 -24.67 1.20 0.06
C PHE A 261 -26.14 1.61 0.07
N LYS A 262 -26.88 1.27 -0.98
CA LYS A 262 -28.32 1.52 -1.07
C LYS A 262 -29.16 0.55 -0.21
N ASN A 263 -28.58 -0.56 0.22
CA ASN A 263 -29.27 -1.63 0.96
C ASN A 263 -28.38 -2.11 2.11
N ILE A 264 -28.91 -1.99 3.32
CA ILE A 264 -28.23 -2.37 4.55
C ILE A 264 -27.88 -3.87 4.60
N THR A 265 -28.74 -4.73 4.06
CA THR A 265 -28.50 -6.18 4.01
C THR A 265 -27.27 -6.48 3.16
N ASN A 266 -27.15 -5.83 1.99
CA ASN A 266 -25.97 -5.96 1.13
C ASN A 266 -24.72 -5.46 1.84
N PHE A 267 -24.80 -4.34 2.57
CA PHE A 267 -23.68 -3.84 3.39
C PHE A 267 -23.21 -4.88 4.40
N TYR A 268 -24.09 -5.47 5.20
CA TYR A 268 -23.72 -6.50 6.16
C TYR A 268 -23.07 -7.71 5.49
N GLN A 269 -23.61 -8.17 4.36
CA GLN A 269 -23.05 -9.29 3.60
C GLN A 269 -21.64 -8.98 3.08
N GLN A 270 -21.43 -7.79 2.50
CA GLN A 270 -20.11 -7.40 2.00
C GLN A 270 -19.13 -7.18 3.15
N PHE A 271 -19.56 -6.56 4.25
CA PHE A 271 -18.72 -6.36 5.43
C PHE A 271 -18.27 -7.70 6.02
N GLN A 272 -19.20 -8.63 6.22
CA GLN A 272 -18.88 -9.97 6.71
C GLN A 272 -17.95 -10.73 5.78
N LYS A 273 -18.17 -10.62 4.46
CA LYS A 273 -17.34 -11.28 3.44
C LYS A 273 -15.92 -10.73 3.40
N ILE A 274 -15.73 -9.42 3.54
CA ILE A 274 -14.45 -8.74 3.38
C ILE A 274 -13.66 -8.70 4.70
N VAL A 275 -14.35 -8.44 5.82
CA VAL A 275 -13.73 -8.22 7.14
C VAL A 275 -13.75 -9.49 8.02
N GLY A 276 -14.61 -10.46 7.70
CA GLY A 276 -14.74 -11.70 8.47
C GLY A 276 -15.61 -11.59 9.74
N THR A 277 -16.14 -10.39 10.04
CA THR A 277 -17.00 -10.16 11.22
C THR A 277 -18.09 -9.13 10.92
N THR A 278 -19.04 -8.95 11.84
CA THR A 278 -20.09 -7.94 11.67
C THR A 278 -19.58 -6.53 12.00
N PRO A 279 -20.18 -5.45 11.43
CA PRO A 279 -19.79 -4.06 11.73
C PRO A 279 -19.81 -3.73 13.23
N LEU A 280 -20.82 -4.20 13.95
CA LEU A 280 -20.96 -3.97 15.39
C LEU A 280 -19.87 -4.69 16.20
N ASN A 281 -19.57 -5.94 15.84
CA ASN A 281 -18.49 -6.68 16.49
C ASN A 281 -17.14 -6.06 16.18
N PHE A 282 -16.90 -5.64 14.93
CA PHE A 282 -15.69 -4.92 14.54
C PHE A 282 -15.48 -3.68 15.42
N ARG A 283 -16.52 -2.84 15.56
CA ARG A 283 -16.47 -1.66 16.44
C ARG A 283 -16.15 -2.03 17.88
N LYS A 284 -16.86 -3.00 18.48
CA LYS A 284 -16.62 -3.43 19.85
C LYS A 284 -15.19 -3.93 20.10
N GLN A 285 -14.68 -4.78 19.21
CA GLN A 285 -13.35 -5.37 19.35
C GLN A 285 -12.21 -4.34 19.24
N ASN A 286 -12.41 -3.26 18.49
CA ASN A 286 -11.37 -2.26 18.27
C ASN A 286 -11.49 -1.05 19.22
N LEU A 287 -12.66 -0.70 19.73
CA LEU A 287 -12.82 0.31 20.78
C LEU A 287 -12.22 -0.16 22.14
N VAL A 288 -12.28 -1.44 22.46
CA VAL A 288 -11.63 -2.01 23.67
C VAL A 288 -10.10 -1.96 23.61
N ARG A 289 -9.49 -1.79 22.44
CA ARG A 289 -8.03 -1.68 22.27
C ARG A 289 -7.51 -0.24 22.35
N LEU A 290 -8.37 0.76 22.46
CA LEU A 290 -8.02 2.18 22.56
C LEU A 290 -8.06 2.72 24.01
N TYR A 291 -8.42 1.86 24.96
CA TYR A 291 -8.33 2.07 26.42
C TYR A 291 -7.53 0.92 27.06
#